data_062d43dd4386c5fd3927f26a7d5d0cff
#
_entry.id   062d43dd4386c5fd3927f26a7d5d0cff
#
_cell.length_a   1.000
_cell.length_b   1.000
_cell.length_c   1.000
_cell.angle_alpha   90.00
_cell.angle_beta   90.00
_cell.angle_gamma   90.00
#
_symmetry.space_group_name_H-M   'P 1'
#
loop_
_entity.id
_entity.type
_entity.pdbx_description
1 polymer ?
#
loop_
_entity_poly.entity_id
_entity_poly.type
_entity_poly.pdbx_seq_one_letter_code
_entity_poly.pdbx_strand_id
1 'polypeptide(L)'
;MKRLFSVFGAGCLFAGLTLSAATLTVDRNGGDGVFRTIGEAAAEAAPGDVVLVRPGVYREHVAPERGGEAGRPITFRAEEPGTVFVRGSEVWKPVLTPVAGAENVFATPVPEDAFFGEFPNPFRRRLNAGGRDKQEAPRPADGALLPYSLGQIFCDGAELRQLQTEKEVRRVPGSWIITADGKSLLIHFPADYDPAESLLEMTVRDRVFAPARRGLGHINLEGFVFEHCANQAPFPQLGMVSTRSGHDWVIRDNVIRRAKTVGLDVGSEYWRTDLIPRTLPEDQKLLRKGGRHLVSGNLVVDNGLCGIAGWSCRGVRIIGNTVERNNALSLTTNECDWEEWAGIKLHEADEALVEGNLVRFNGAHGIWFDNGYNRARITRNVLFGNVGSGIFIELGAGSVLVDNNIVANTTPYSGLYPGRGIYVHDASGVRVCHNLVFDNAAEGVYMHNVTDRKYHGKIVETSDELVVNNIFCNNGGGVSLPYPGDRSENCVSDRNLFVGRVGFRYSGKTPWEKIAAGAAERLTPEERTRAEILRSFVPGVWPKVSGREENSVFLAEREFGVRIKPFEPSLYLSNRSGREFSFEPVPGVDRDFTGNRYGEKVLPGPFQDLGKKNEFRLLFPVM
;
A
#
# COMPACT_ATOMS: atom_id res chain seq x y z
N MET A 1 -23.46 56.23 -58.12
CA MET A 1 -24.41 55.17 -57.84
C MET A 1 -23.74 54.11 -56.90
N LYS A 2 -23.97 54.25 -55.64
CA LYS A 2 -23.44 53.35 -54.61
C LYS A 2 -24.56 52.36 -54.25
N ARG A 3 -24.34 51.06 -54.45
CA ARG A 3 -25.24 50.00 -53.95
C ARG A 3 -24.78 49.49 -52.58
N LEU A 4 -25.59 49.70 -51.57
CA LEU A 4 -25.50 49.04 -50.26
C LEU A 4 -25.87 47.57 -50.40
N PHE A 5 -25.02 46.67 -49.90
CA PHE A 5 -25.39 45.30 -49.60
C PHE A 5 -25.60 45.17 -48.11
N SER A 6 -26.81 44.88 -47.72
CA SER A 6 -27.21 44.52 -46.36
C SER A 6 -26.97 43.02 -46.18
N VAL A 7 -26.08 42.65 -45.23
CA VAL A 7 -25.86 41.27 -44.82
C VAL A 7 -26.69 41.01 -43.58
N PHE A 8 -27.75 40.23 -43.71
CA PHE A 8 -28.48 39.65 -42.57
C PHE A 8 -27.64 38.51 -41.99
N GLY A 9 -27.08 38.72 -40.81
CA GLY A 9 -26.47 37.67 -40.01
C GLY A 9 -27.55 36.90 -39.26
N ALA A 10 -27.77 35.65 -39.63
CA ALA A 10 -28.57 34.71 -38.86
C ALA A 10 -27.76 34.24 -37.63
N GLY A 11 -28.03 34.81 -36.49
CA GLY A 11 -27.50 34.32 -35.20
C GLY A 11 -28.17 33.01 -34.84
N CYS A 12 -27.46 31.89 -35.02
CA CYS A 12 -27.83 30.64 -34.39
C CYS A 12 -27.64 30.75 -32.88
N LEU A 13 -28.73 30.97 -32.14
CA LEU A 13 -28.77 30.73 -30.72
C LEU A 13 -28.63 29.21 -30.51
N PHE A 14 -27.44 28.75 -30.18
CA PHE A 14 -27.28 27.46 -29.50
C PHE A 14 -27.84 27.60 -28.08
N ALA A 15 -29.10 27.23 -27.90
CA ALA A 15 -29.62 26.95 -26.58
C ALA A 15 -28.85 25.75 -26.05
N GLY A 16 -27.86 26.01 -25.21
CA GLY A 16 -27.18 24.98 -24.45
C GLY A 16 -28.24 24.34 -23.54
N LEU A 17 -28.72 23.17 -23.93
CA LEU A 17 -29.44 22.29 -23.01
C LEU A 17 -28.48 21.97 -21.87
N THR A 18 -28.64 22.66 -20.74
CA THR A 18 -28.07 22.23 -19.47
C THR A 18 -28.78 20.93 -19.09
N LEU A 19 -28.22 19.79 -19.48
CA LEU A 19 -28.65 18.50 -18.97
C LEU A 19 -28.54 18.58 -17.43
N SER A 20 -29.66 18.57 -16.75
CA SER A 20 -29.73 18.45 -15.30
C SER A 20 -29.14 17.10 -14.90
N ALA A 21 -28.32 17.06 -13.85
CA ALA A 21 -27.80 15.85 -13.29
C ALA A 21 -28.97 14.90 -12.90
N ALA A 22 -28.94 13.69 -13.42
CA ALA A 22 -29.94 12.65 -13.14
C ALA A 22 -29.47 11.76 -11.97
N THR A 23 -30.45 11.18 -11.26
CA THR A 23 -30.20 10.07 -10.34
C THR A 23 -30.71 8.79 -10.99
N LEU A 24 -29.79 7.88 -11.28
CA LEU A 24 -30.05 6.55 -11.84
C LEU A 24 -30.08 5.56 -10.68
N THR A 25 -31.29 5.15 -10.27
CA THR A 25 -31.45 4.24 -9.13
C THR A 25 -31.24 2.81 -9.55
N VAL A 26 -30.45 2.06 -8.75
CA VAL A 26 -30.20 0.63 -8.93
C VAL A 26 -30.79 -0.15 -7.76
N ASP A 27 -31.62 -1.15 -8.07
CA ASP A 27 -32.16 -2.13 -7.11
C ASP A 27 -32.20 -3.51 -7.76
N ARG A 28 -31.49 -4.47 -7.19
CA ARG A 28 -31.46 -5.86 -7.71
C ARG A 28 -32.84 -6.51 -7.87
N ASN A 29 -33.83 -6.07 -7.10
CA ASN A 29 -35.19 -6.56 -7.17
C ASN A 29 -35.96 -5.95 -8.37
N GLY A 30 -35.43 -4.85 -8.94
CA GLY A 30 -36.06 -4.12 -10.02
C GLY A 30 -37.19 -3.21 -9.56
N GLY A 31 -37.88 -2.62 -10.51
CA GLY A 31 -39.01 -1.69 -10.33
C GLY A 31 -39.14 -0.80 -11.56
N ASP A 32 -40.23 -0.04 -11.66
CA ASP A 32 -40.42 0.90 -12.77
C ASP A 32 -39.36 2.03 -12.69
N GLY A 33 -38.61 2.20 -13.78
CA GLY A 33 -37.56 3.20 -13.88
C GLY A 33 -36.31 2.92 -13.02
N VAL A 34 -36.12 1.69 -12.55
CA VAL A 34 -35.01 1.26 -11.72
C VAL A 34 -34.19 0.19 -12.46
N PHE A 35 -32.87 0.35 -12.50
CA PHE A 35 -31.92 -0.61 -13.06
C PHE A 35 -31.74 -1.80 -12.11
N ARG A 36 -31.49 -2.97 -12.64
CA ARG A 36 -31.27 -4.19 -11.83
C ARG A 36 -29.79 -4.40 -11.50
N THR A 37 -28.90 -3.89 -12.34
CA THR A 37 -27.46 -3.99 -12.17
C THR A 37 -26.81 -2.61 -12.18
N ILE A 38 -25.65 -2.50 -11.54
CA ILE A 38 -24.86 -1.27 -11.54
C ILE A 38 -24.31 -1.02 -12.95
N GLY A 39 -23.96 -2.11 -13.66
CA GLY A 39 -23.47 -2.06 -15.04
C GLY A 39 -24.49 -1.45 -16.02
N GLU A 40 -25.77 -1.81 -15.92
CA GLU A 40 -26.84 -1.20 -16.73
C GLU A 40 -26.93 0.31 -16.50
N ALA A 41 -26.94 0.75 -15.24
CA ALA A 41 -26.97 2.18 -14.92
C ALA A 41 -25.68 2.90 -15.36
N ALA A 42 -24.51 2.23 -15.25
CA ALA A 42 -23.24 2.78 -15.69
C ALA A 42 -23.19 3.02 -17.20
N ALA A 43 -23.85 2.19 -18.00
CA ALA A 43 -23.95 2.34 -19.46
C ALA A 43 -24.75 3.59 -19.87
N GLU A 44 -25.76 3.95 -19.08
CA GLU A 44 -26.59 5.14 -19.32
C GLU A 44 -26.02 6.44 -18.72
N ALA A 45 -25.21 6.33 -17.64
CA ALA A 45 -24.73 7.48 -16.90
C ALA A 45 -23.96 8.50 -17.77
N ALA A 46 -24.27 9.76 -17.62
CA ALA A 46 -23.65 10.92 -18.28
C ALA A 46 -22.93 11.82 -17.28
N PRO A 47 -22.03 12.72 -17.72
CA PRO A 47 -21.34 13.64 -16.83
C PRO A 47 -22.30 14.44 -15.93
N GLY A 48 -22.11 14.33 -14.61
CA GLY A 48 -22.91 14.94 -13.55
C GLY A 48 -23.90 14.00 -12.91
N ASP A 49 -24.19 12.83 -13.48
CA ASP A 49 -25.18 11.90 -12.95
C ASP A 49 -24.69 11.16 -11.70
N VAL A 50 -25.68 10.72 -10.91
CA VAL A 50 -25.46 9.88 -9.73
C VAL A 50 -26.11 8.52 -9.96
N VAL A 51 -25.32 7.46 -9.97
CA VAL A 51 -25.77 6.07 -9.90
C VAL A 51 -25.95 5.72 -8.43
N LEU A 52 -27.20 5.78 -7.94
CA LEU A 52 -27.55 5.52 -6.55
C LEU A 52 -27.95 4.06 -6.39
N VAL A 53 -27.17 3.31 -5.61
CA VAL A 53 -27.31 1.85 -5.48
C VAL A 53 -27.91 1.50 -4.13
N ARG A 54 -29.06 0.81 -4.13
CA ARG A 54 -29.75 0.31 -2.94
C ARG A 54 -29.03 -0.85 -2.28
N PRO A 55 -29.23 -1.08 -0.98
CA PRO A 55 -28.64 -2.19 -0.23
C PRO A 55 -28.83 -3.55 -0.93
N GLY A 56 -27.77 -4.35 -0.99
CA GLY A 56 -27.82 -5.68 -1.61
C GLY A 56 -26.45 -6.21 -2.04
N VAL A 57 -26.46 -7.43 -2.57
CA VAL A 57 -25.27 -8.09 -3.14
C VAL A 57 -25.39 -8.09 -4.67
N TYR A 58 -24.49 -7.39 -5.33
CA TYR A 58 -24.38 -7.26 -6.78
C TYR A 58 -23.17 -8.07 -7.26
N ARG A 59 -23.43 -9.13 -8.03
CA ARG A 59 -22.40 -10.05 -8.53
C ARG A 59 -22.07 -9.70 -9.97
N GLU A 60 -21.21 -8.71 -10.13
CA GLU A 60 -20.91 -8.17 -11.46
C GLU A 60 -19.50 -7.55 -11.53
N HIS A 61 -19.00 -7.36 -12.74
CA HIS A 61 -17.90 -6.47 -13.06
C HIS A 61 -18.50 -5.17 -13.60
N VAL A 62 -18.48 -4.12 -12.79
CA VAL A 62 -18.92 -2.80 -13.21
C VAL A 62 -17.84 -2.17 -14.08
N ALA A 63 -18.12 -1.98 -15.37
CA ALA A 63 -17.16 -1.49 -16.36
C ALA A 63 -17.68 -0.24 -17.08
N PRO A 64 -17.64 0.97 -16.45
CA PRO A 64 -18.08 2.20 -17.09
C PRO A 64 -17.38 2.44 -18.44
N GLU A 65 -18.14 2.77 -19.47
CA GLU A 65 -17.61 3.11 -20.81
C GLU A 65 -17.27 4.59 -20.95
N ARG A 66 -17.83 5.43 -20.06
CA ARG A 66 -17.69 6.88 -20.02
C ARG A 66 -17.22 7.36 -18.66
N GLY A 67 -16.46 8.46 -18.66
CA GLY A 67 -16.15 9.23 -17.47
C GLY A 67 -17.01 10.49 -17.38
N GLY A 68 -16.89 11.19 -16.26
CA GLY A 68 -17.44 12.52 -16.09
C GLY A 68 -16.57 13.62 -16.71
N GLU A 69 -16.84 14.84 -16.32
CA GLU A 69 -16.12 16.04 -16.70
C GLU A 69 -15.69 16.84 -15.46
N ALA A 70 -14.77 17.75 -15.61
CA ALA A 70 -14.37 18.65 -14.54
C ALA A 70 -15.60 19.42 -13.98
N GLY A 71 -15.83 19.30 -12.67
CA GLY A 71 -17.01 19.86 -12.00
C GLY A 71 -18.32 19.08 -12.21
N ARG A 72 -18.32 18.04 -13.08
CA ARG A 72 -19.46 17.18 -13.37
C ARG A 72 -19.07 15.70 -13.37
N PRO A 73 -18.58 15.12 -12.26
CA PRO A 73 -18.20 13.73 -12.20
C PRO A 73 -19.42 12.81 -12.39
N ILE A 74 -19.19 11.57 -12.84
CA ILE A 74 -20.17 10.50 -12.67
C ILE A 74 -19.92 9.92 -11.28
N THR A 75 -20.96 9.89 -10.45
CA THR A 75 -20.85 9.43 -9.06
C THR A 75 -21.60 8.12 -8.87
N PHE A 76 -20.89 7.06 -8.53
CA PHE A 76 -21.47 5.81 -8.04
C PHE A 76 -21.52 5.89 -6.51
N ARG A 77 -22.70 5.74 -5.94
CA ARG A 77 -22.91 5.92 -4.50
C ARG A 77 -23.80 4.84 -3.93
N ALA A 78 -23.37 4.21 -2.84
CA ALA A 78 -24.23 3.40 -2.02
C ALA A 78 -25.27 4.28 -1.33
N GLU A 79 -26.56 3.91 -1.40
CA GLU A 79 -27.64 4.63 -0.70
C GLU A 79 -27.39 4.64 0.82
N GLU A 80 -26.97 3.50 1.36
CA GLU A 80 -26.52 3.32 2.73
C GLU A 80 -25.08 2.79 2.74
N PRO A 81 -24.10 3.55 3.20
CA PRO A 81 -22.70 3.12 3.20
C PRO A 81 -22.49 1.78 3.92
N GLY A 82 -21.69 0.89 3.32
CA GLY A 82 -21.38 -0.43 3.87
C GLY A 82 -22.45 -1.52 3.65
N THR A 83 -23.56 -1.21 3.00
CA THR A 83 -24.66 -2.17 2.76
C THR A 83 -24.76 -2.64 1.31
N VAL A 84 -24.01 -2.04 0.40
CA VAL A 84 -23.94 -2.38 -1.01
C VAL A 84 -22.68 -3.16 -1.29
N PHE A 85 -22.80 -4.46 -1.54
CA PHE A 85 -21.68 -5.37 -1.81
C PHE A 85 -21.55 -5.59 -3.31
N VAL A 86 -20.40 -5.28 -3.89
CA VAL A 86 -20.04 -5.66 -5.26
C VAL A 86 -19.05 -6.81 -5.19
N ARG A 87 -19.48 -8.00 -5.62
CA ARG A 87 -18.70 -9.24 -5.48
C ARG A 87 -18.25 -9.81 -6.81
N GLY A 88 -17.01 -10.22 -6.87
CA GLY A 88 -16.47 -10.99 -7.99
C GLY A 88 -16.69 -12.50 -7.88
N SER A 89 -17.40 -12.98 -6.86
CA SER A 89 -17.77 -14.38 -6.65
C SER A 89 -19.19 -14.68 -7.12
N GLU A 90 -19.45 -15.97 -7.38
CA GLU A 90 -20.79 -16.54 -7.57
C GLU A 90 -21.12 -17.55 -6.48
N VAL A 91 -22.41 -17.76 -6.22
CA VAL A 91 -22.88 -18.83 -5.34
C VAL A 91 -22.58 -20.18 -5.98
N TRP A 92 -21.92 -21.04 -5.22
CA TRP A 92 -21.50 -22.34 -5.68
C TRP A 92 -22.21 -23.46 -4.92
N LYS A 93 -22.77 -24.43 -5.64
CA LYS A 93 -23.48 -25.58 -5.09
C LYS A 93 -22.79 -26.87 -5.55
N PRO A 94 -21.68 -27.27 -4.89
CA PRO A 94 -20.93 -28.46 -5.28
C PRO A 94 -21.64 -29.76 -4.90
N VAL A 95 -21.32 -30.81 -5.64
CA VAL A 95 -21.54 -32.18 -5.18
C VAL A 95 -20.31 -32.58 -4.36
N LEU A 96 -20.49 -32.70 -3.04
CA LEU A 96 -19.42 -33.00 -2.10
C LEU A 96 -19.38 -34.51 -1.80
N THR A 97 -18.19 -35.12 -1.95
CA THR A 97 -17.92 -36.51 -1.59
C THR A 97 -17.04 -36.55 -0.35
N PRO A 98 -17.49 -37.13 0.76
CA PRO A 98 -16.66 -37.26 1.97
C PRO A 98 -15.37 -38.04 1.69
N VAL A 99 -14.26 -37.59 2.26
CA VAL A 99 -12.95 -38.26 2.14
C VAL A 99 -12.76 -39.25 3.28
N ALA A 100 -12.53 -40.51 2.96
CA ALA A 100 -12.37 -41.56 3.97
C ALA A 100 -11.21 -41.23 4.94
N GLY A 101 -11.49 -41.40 6.25
CA GLY A 101 -10.50 -41.21 7.30
C GLY A 101 -10.15 -39.75 7.61
N ALA A 102 -10.96 -38.78 7.14
CA ALA A 102 -10.77 -37.37 7.46
C ALA A 102 -12.14 -36.71 7.72
N GLU A 103 -12.32 -36.19 8.94
CA GLU A 103 -13.53 -35.49 9.34
C GLU A 103 -13.64 -34.14 8.68
N ASN A 104 -14.85 -33.74 8.21
CA ASN A 104 -15.14 -32.49 7.52
C ASN A 104 -14.28 -32.21 6.26
N VAL A 105 -13.67 -33.25 5.68
CA VAL A 105 -12.92 -33.16 4.44
C VAL A 105 -13.72 -33.77 3.30
N PHE A 106 -13.89 -32.98 2.25
CA PHE A 106 -14.66 -33.36 1.06
C PHE A 106 -13.85 -33.17 -0.21
N ALA A 107 -14.11 -34.02 -1.19
CA ALA A 107 -13.64 -33.87 -2.56
C ALA A 107 -14.80 -33.45 -3.47
N THR A 108 -14.50 -32.61 -4.46
CA THR A 108 -15.45 -32.20 -5.50
C THR A 108 -14.68 -31.88 -6.78
N PRO A 109 -15.24 -32.09 -7.98
CA PRO A 109 -14.59 -31.66 -9.22
C PRO A 109 -14.34 -30.14 -9.23
N VAL A 110 -13.23 -29.72 -9.86
CA VAL A 110 -13.06 -28.31 -10.23
C VAL A 110 -14.20 -27.94 -11.17
N PRO A 111 -14.93 -26.83 -10.92
CA PRO A 111 -16.06 -26.45 -11.77
C PRO A 111 -15.67 -26.32 -13.24
N GLU A 112 -16.61 -26.70 -14.11
CA GLU A 112 -16.47 -26.54 -15.56
C GLU A 112 -16.43 -25.06 -15.95
N ASP A 113 -15.84 -24.75 -17.11
CA ASP A 113 -15.67 -23.38 -17.59
C ASP A 113 -17.01 -22.62 -17.72
N ALA A 114 -18.10 -23.33 -17.98
CA ALA A 114 -19.45 -22.76 -18.03
C ALA A 114 -19.90 -22.08 -16.73
N PHE A 115 -19.38 -22.50 -15.56
CA PHE A 115 -19.65 -21.83 -14.28
C PHE A 115 -19.07 -20.40 -14.23
N PHE A 116 -17.99 -20.15 -14.95
CA PHE A 116 -17.28 -18.87 -14.96
C PHE A 116 -17.77 -17.91 -16.05
N GLY A 117 -18.70 -18.36 -16.92
CA GLY A 117 -19.26 -17.54 -18.00
C GLY A 117 -18.20 -17.07 -19.00
N GLU A 118 -18.07 -15.76 -19.17
CA GLU A 118 -17.07 -15.15 -20.06
C GLU A 118 -15.67 -15.04 -19.42
N PHE A 119 -15.55 -15.29 -18.11
CA PHE A 119 -14.28 -15.15 -17.40
C PHE A 119 -13.48 -16.44 -17.46
N PRO A 120 -12.15 -16.34 -17.66
CA PRO A 120 -11.28 -17.52 -17.58
C PRO A 120 -11.33 -18.17 -16.19
N ASN A 121 -11.41 -19.49 -16.13
CA ASN A 121 -11.46 -20.25 -14.88
C ASN A 121 -10.25 -19.95 -13.97
N PRO A 122 -10.42 -19.24 -12.84
CA PRO A 122 -9.31 -18.81 -12.01
C PRO A 122 -8.65 -19.97 -11.25
N PHE A 123 -9.32 -21.10 -11.11
CA PHE A 123 -8.77 -22.29 -10.46
C PHE A 123 -7.76 -23.02 -11.35
N ARG A 124 -7.81 -22.79 -12.66
CA ARG A 124 -6.83 -23.31 -13.64
C ARG A 124 -5.70 -22.32 -13.93
N ARG A 125 -5.76 -21.12 -13.42
CA ARG A 125 -4.75 -20.08 -13.59
C ARG A 125 -3.87 -19.96 -12.35
N ARG A 126 -2.56 -19.97 -12.53
CA ARG A 126 -1.60 -19.78 -11.46
C ARG A 126 -1.47 -18.30 -11.10
N LEU A 127 -1.30 -18.01 -9.81
CA LEU A 127 -0.79 -16.72 -9.36
C LEU A 127 0.56 -16.47 -10.04
N ASN A 128 0.66 -15.36 -10.78
CA ASN A 128 1.83 -15.15 -11.62
C ASN A 128 3.04 -14.72 -10.80
N ALA A 129 4.07 -15.48 -10.98
CA ALA A 129 5.39 -15.15 -10.53
C ALA A 129 6.17 -14.55 -11.71
N GLY A 130 6.29 -13.21 -11.80
CA GLY A 130 7.21 -12.56 -12.72
C GLY A 130 6.69 -12.09 -14.07
N GLY A 131 5.41 -11.83 -14.20
CA GLY A 131 4.87 -10.97 -15.28
C GLY A 131 4.95 -11.46 -16.70
N ARG A 132 5.22 -12.72 -16.90
CA ARG A 132 5.16 -13.34 -18.22
C ARG A 132 4.00 -14.30 -18.25
N ASP A 133 3.25 -14.32 -19.36
CA ASP A 133 2.08 -15.19 -19.58
C ASP A 133 2.37 -16.71 -19.41
N LYS A 134 2.83 -17.08 -18.25
CA LYS A 134 2.92 -18.48 -17.84
C LYS A 134 1.56 -18.91 -17.28
N GLN A 135 0.55 -18.87 -18.15
CA GLN A 135 -0.82 -19.15 -17.76
C GLN A 135 -1.01 -20.59 -17.28
N GLU A 136 -0.18 -21.51 -17.71
CA GLU A 136 -0.21 -22.90 -17.29
C GLU A 136 1.22 -23.36 -16.97
N ALA A 137 1.60 -23.24 -15.70
CA ALA A 137 2.83 -23.93 -15.28
C ALA A 137 2.57 -25.44 -15.25
N PRO A 138 3.49 -26.27 -15.72
CA PRO A 138 3.41 -27.71 -15.51
C PRO A 138 3.29 -27.99 -14.02
N ARG A 139 2.41 -28.91 -13.65
CA ARG A 139 2.25 -29.32 -12.26
C ARG A 139 3.53 -29.98 -11.80
N PRO A 140 3.97 -29.68 -10.56
CA PRO A 140 5.20 -30.28 -10.05
C PRO A 140 5.06 -31.80 -9.92
N ALA A 141 6.21 -32.50 -9.97
CA ALA A 141 6.30 -33.92 -9.69
C ALA A 141 5.80 -34.27 -8.28
N ASP A 142 5.48 -35.54 -8.05
CA ASP A 142 4.97 -36.03 -6.76
C ASP A 142 5.79 -35.53 -5.57
N GLY A 143 5.06 -34.98 -4.59
CA GLY A 143 5.63 -34.46 -3.34
C GLY A 143 6.11 -33.00 -3.36
N ALA A 144 6.08 -32.32 -4.50
CA ALA A 144 6.39 -30.89 -4.56
C ALA A 144 5.18 -30.03 -4.14
N LEU A 145 5.46 -28.79 -3.67
CA LEU A 145 4.43 -27.82 -3.31
C LEU A 145 3.62 -27.43 -4.55
N LEU A 146 2.29 -27.48 -4.44
CA LEU A 146 1.40 -27.05 -5.52
C LEU A 146 1.30 -25.52 -5.56
N PRO A 147 1.34 -24.91 -6.75
CA PRO A 147 1.27 -23.46 -6.85
C PRO A 147 -0.11 -22.92 -6.42
N TYR A 148 -0.13 -21.70 -5.90
CA TYR A 148 -1.37 -20.97 -5.68
C TYR A 148 -2.07 -20.67 -7.00
N SER A 149 -3.38 -20.93 -7.04
CA SER A 149 -4.25 -20.49 -8.13
C SER A 149 -4.80 -19.08 -7.87
N LEU A 150 -5.42 -18.46 -8.87
CA LEU A 150 -6.15 -17.20 -8.68
C LEU A 150 -7.50 -17.41 -7.97
N GLY A 151 -8.03 -18.64 -7.96
CA GLY A 151 -9.30 -18.96 -7.32
C GLY A 151 -9.28 -18.72 -5.80
N GLN A 152 -10.45 -18.38 -5.28
CA GLN A 152 -10.75 -18.31 -3.84
C GLN A 152 -12.08 -18.99 -3.58
N ILE A 153 -12.21 -19.62 -2.43
CA ILE A 153 -13.44 -20.24 -1.95
C ILE A 153 -13.82 -19.57 -0.63
N PHE A 154 -15.11 -19.28 -0.49
CA PHE A 154 -15.67 -18.70 0.73
C PHE A 154 -16.77 -19.60 1.28
N CYS A 155 -16.80 -19.71 2.60
CA CYS A 155 -17.85 -20.38 3.35
C CYS A 155 -18.44 -19.36 4.33
N ASP A 156 -19.73 -19.07 4.22
CA ASP A 156 -20.44 -18.07 5.03
C ASP A 156 -19.71 -16.71 5.08
N GLY A 157 -19.14 -16.31 3.92
CA GLY A 157 -18.38 -15.09 3.75
C GLY A 157 -16.95 -15.13 4.29
N ALA A 158 -16.50 -16.17 4.97
CA ALA A 158 -15.11 -16.37 5.37
C ALA A 158 -14.30 -17.04 4.25
N GLU A 159 -13.11 -16.50 3.94
CA GLU A 159 -12.22 -17.09 2.94
C GLU A 159 -11.59 -18.39 3.50
N LEU A 160 -11.70 -19.47 2.74
CA LEU A 160 -10.98 -20.71 3.02
C LEU A 160 -9.56 -20.60 2.47
N ARG A 161 -8.57 -20.93 3.29
CA ARG A 161 -7.15 -20.79 2.93
C ARG A 161 -6.72 -21.84 1.91
N GLN A 162 -6.18 -21.43 0.78
CA GLN A 162 -5.50 -22.34 -0.13
C GLN A 162 -4.18 -22.80 0.48
N LEU A 163 -3.94 -24.11 0.51
CA LEU A 163 -2.70 -24.74 0.95
C LEU A 163 -1.99 -25.40 -0.23
N GLN A 164 -0.75 -25.85 0.00
CA GLN A 164 0.11 -26.36 -1.08
C GLN A 164 0.31 -27.88 -1.03
N THR A 165 -0.19 -28.57 0.00
CA THR A 165 -0.16 -30.03 0.10
C THR A 165 -1.49 -30.59 0.58
N GLU A 166 -1.91 -31.74 0.06
CA GLU A 166 -3.13 -32.43 0.51
C GLU A 166 -3.02 -32.88 1.97
N LYS A 167 -1.81 -33.21 2.42
CA LYS A 167 -1.56 -33.59 3.82
C LYS A 167 -1.90 -32.47 4.81
N GLU A 168 -1.60 -31.22 4.45
CA GLU A 168 -1.94 -30.05 5.27
C GLU A 168 -3.45 -29.82 5.27
N VAL A 169 -4.11 -29.88 4.11
CA VAL A 169 -5.57 -29.69 4.03
C VAL A 169 -6.31 -30.68 4.94
N ARG A 170 -5.89 -31.94 4.99
CA ARG A 170 -6.49 -32.96 5.88
C ARG A 170 -6.37 -32.62 7.37
N ARG A 171 -5.51 -31.66 7.76
CA ARG A 171 -5.23 -31.30 9.16
C ARG A 171 -5.73 -29.91 9.55
N VAL A 172 -5.90 -29.03 8.57
CA VAL A 172 -6.19 -27.61 8.81
C VAL A 172 -7.63 -27.29 8.38
N PRO A 173 -8.57 -27.16 9.33
CA PRO A 173 -9.92 -26.73 9.02
C PRO A 173 -9.93 -25.35 8.37
N GLY A 174 -10.91 -25.08 7.51
CA GLY A 174 -11.03 -23.83 6.75
C GLY A 174 -10.00 -23.72 5.63
N SER A 175 -9.58 -24.84 5.02
CA SER A 175 -8.58 -24.85 3.96
C SER A 175 -8.99 -25.69 2.75
N TRP A 176 -8.27 -25.49 1.65
CA TRP A 176 -8.50 -26.20 0.40
C TRP A 176 -7.26 -26.29 -0.48
N ILE A 177 -7.30 -27.18 -1.47
CA ILE A 177 -6.27 -27.34 -2.48
C ILE A 177 -6.90 -27.87 -3.79
N ILE A 178 -6.26 -27.59 -4.92
CA ILE A 178 -6.53 -28.32 -6.16
C ILE A 178 -5.63 -29.56 -6.17
N THR A 179 -6.19 -30.75 -6.37
CA THR A 179 -5.43 -32.01 -6.44
C THR A 179 -4.32 -31.95 -7.51
N ALA A 180 -3.27 -32.74 -7.34
CA ALA A 180 -2.11 -32.73 -8.24
C ALA A 180 -2.46 -33.00 -9.71
N ASP A 181 -3.51 -33.77 -9.99
CA ASP A 181 -4.01 -34.02 -11.36
C ASP A 181 -4.84 -32.87 -11.93
N GLY A 182 -5.19 -31.85 -11.12
CA GLY A 182 -5.95 -30.66 -11.51
C GLY A 182 -7.44 -30.85 -11.68
N LYS A 183 -7.96 -32.00 -11.34
CA LYS A 183 -9.35 -32.35 -11.64
C LYS A 183 -10.30 -32.08 -10.50
N SER A 184 -9.79 -32.09 -9.26
CA SER A 184 -10.63 -31.99 -8.06
C SER A 184 -10.13 -30.94 -7.09
N LEU A 185 -11.03 -30.45 -6.29
CA LEU A 185 -10.77 -29.67 -5.10
C LEU A 185 -10.86 -30.61 -3.89
N LEU A 186 -9.92 -30.52 -2.99
CA LEU A 186 -10.00 -31.10 -1.66
C LEU A 186 -10.22 -29.95 -0.68
N ILE A 187 -11.31 -30.01 0.09
CA ILE A 187 -11.73 -28.93 0.98
C ILE A 187 -11.93 -29.49 2.37
N HIS A 188 -11.30 -28.87 3.36
CA HIS A 188 -11.55 -29.11 4.77
C HIS A 188 -12.37 -27.94 5.32
N PHE A 189 -13.64 -28.13 5.48
CA PHE A 189 -14.53 -27.09 5.98
C PHE A 189 -14.29 -26.79 7.47
N PRO A 190 -14.68 -25.60 7.96
CA PRO A 190 -14.72 -25.31 9.38
C PRO A 190 -15.59 -26.31 10.16
N ALA A 191 -15.40 -26.40 11.48
CA ALA A 191 -16.11 -27.35 12.31
C ALA A 191 -17.64 -27.09 12.40
N ASP A 192 -18.05 -25.85 12.16
CA ASP A 192 -19.44 -25.37 12.15
C ASP A 192 -20.09 -25.40 10.75
N TYR A 193 -19.39 -25.96 9.76
CA TYR A 193 -19.95 -26.09 8.41
C TYR A 193 -21.15 -27.03 8.37
N ASP A 194 -22.28 -26.53 7.86
CA ASP A 194 -23.48 -27.30 7.56
C ASP A 194 -23.75 -27.30 6.06
N PRO A 195 -23.68 -28.47 5.38
CA PRO A 195 -23.94 -28.55 3.95
C PRO A 195 -25.34 -28.06 3.52
N ALA A 196 -26.32 -28.05 4.42
CA ALA A 196 -27.68 -27.62 4.14
C ALA A 196 -27.86 -26.10 4.23
N GLU A 197 -27.13 -25.44 5.13
CA GLU A 197 -27.34 -24.04 5.48
C GLU A 197 -26.18 -23.13 5.02
N SER A 198 -24.93 -23.63 4.99
CA SER A 198 -23.76 -22.82 4.67
C SER A 198 -23.74 -22.32 3.23
N LEU A 199 -23.50 -21.03 3.05
CA LEU A 199 -23.36 -20.40 1.77
C LEU A 199 -21.93 -20.55 1.24
N LEU A 200 -21.76 -21.33 0.18
CA LEU A 200 -20.49 -21.44 -0.53
C LEU A 200 -20.43 -20.50 -1.72
N GLU A 201 -19.30 -19.80 -1.86
CA GLU A 201 -19.03 -18.91 -3.00
C GLU A 201 -17.65 -19.19 -3.58
N MET A 202 -17.50 -18.98 -4.89
CA MET A 202 -16.21 -19.06 -5.58
C MET A 202 -15.97 -17.78 -6.39
N THR A 203 -14.73 -17.30 -6.41
CA THR A 203 -14.37 -16.18 -7.29
C THR A 203 -14.48 -16.58 -8.75
N VAL A 204 -15.03 -15.65 -9.53
CA VAL A 204 -15.22 -15.78 -10.98
C VAL A 204 -14.50 -14.65 -11.71
N ARG A 205 -14.67 -13.41 -11.25
CA ARG A 205 -14.22 -12.19 -11.93
C ARG A 205 -12.83 -11.76 -11.48
N ASP A 206 -12.08 -11.24 -12.43
CA ASP A 206 -10.73 -10.67 -12.16
C ASP A 206 -10.75 -9.20 -11.73
N ARG A 207 -11.91 -8.54 -11.83
CA ARG A 207 -12.20 -7.19 -11.33
C ARG A 207 -13.65 -7.09 -10.90
N VAL A 208 -13.95 -6.18 -9.99
CA VAL A 208 -15.34 -5.86 -9.63
C VAL A 208 -15.72 -4.44 -10.04
N PHE A 209 -14.78 -3.50 -10.08
CA PHE A 209 -15.00 -2.17 -10.65
C PHE A 209 -13.76 -1.69 -11.40
N ALA A 210 -13.86 -1.63 -12.72
CA ALA A 210 -12.80 -1.08 -13.57
C ALA A 210 -13.38 -0.59 -14.90
N PRO A 211 -13.00 0.59 -15.40
CA PRO A 211 -13.53 1.11 -16.66
C PRO A 211 -13.30 0.16 -17.82
N ALA A 212 -14.22 0.13 -18.79
CA ALA A 212 -14.08 -0.66 -20.01
C ALA A 212 -12.82 -0.27 -20.81
N ARG A 213 -12.43 1.00 -20.75
CA ARG A 213 -11.22 1.53 -21.42
C ARG A 213 -10.36 2.35 -20.47
N ARG A 214 -9.08 2.47 -20.78
CA ARG A 214 -8.12 3.28 -20.02
C ARG A 214 -8.39 4.78 -20.16
N GLY A 215 -7.98 5.55 -19.15
CA GLY A 215 -7.93 7.00 -19.20
C GLY A 215 -9.24 7.71 -18.92
N LEU A 216 -10.28 7.04 -18.39
CA LEU A 216 -11.51 7.72 -18.00
C LEU A 216 -11.29 8.57 -16.74
N GLY A 217 -11.77 9.81 -16.78
CA GLY A 217 -11.63 10.74 -15.66
C GLY A 217 -12.94 11.05 -14.95
N HIS A 218 -12.83 11.73 -13.80
CA HIS A 218 -13.94 12.31 -13.06
C HIS A 218 -15.03 11.28 -12.69
N ILE A 219 -14.62 10.18 -12.07
CA ILE A 219 -15.50 9.15 -11.51
C ILE A 219 -15.37 9.16 -10.00
N ASN A 220 -16.48 9.17 -9.29
CA ASN A 220 -16.52 9.05 -7.84
C ASN A 220 -17.09 7.68 -7.44
N LEU A 221 -16.48 7.04 -6.42
CA LEU A 221 -16.94 5.80 -5.79
C LEU A 221 -17.11 6.03 -4.30
N GLU A 222 -18.33 5.85 -3.78
CA GLU A 222 -18.66 6.26 -2.42
C GLU A 222 -19.50 5.20 -1.69
N GLY A 223 -19.00 4.69 -0.55
CA GLY A 223 -19.78 3.89 0.41
C GLY A 223 -19.98 2.42 0.09
N PHE A 224 -19.31 1.84 -0.90
CA PHE A 224 -19.44 0.43 -1.31
C PHE A 224 -18.60 -0.52 -0.46
N VAL A 225 -18.97 -1.80 -0.50
CA VAL A 225 -18.11 -2.93 -0.12
C VAL A 225 -17.72 -3.69 -1.38
N PHE A 226 -16.45 -3.61 -1.78
CA PHE A 226 -15.88 -4.38 -2.89
C PHE A 226 -15.14 -5.59 -2.34
N GLU A 227 -15.48 -6.79 -2.82
CA GLU A 227 -14.87 -8.02 -2.28
C GLU A 227 -14.90 -9.20 -3.24
N HIS A 228 -14.10 -10.25 -2.94
CA HIS A 228 -14.05 -11.54 -3.62
C HIS A 228 -13.65 -11.41 -5.10
N CYS A 229 -12.37 -11.26 -5.38
CA CYS A 229 -11.90 -11.04 -6.75
C CYS A 229 -10.68 -11.91 -7.08
N ALA A 230 -10.72 -12.60 -8.21
CA ALA A 230 -9.65 -13.48 -8.70
C ALA A 230 -8.62 -12.70 -9.54
N ASN A 231 -8.16 -11.54 -9.06
CA ASN A 231 -7.26 -10.68 -9.81
C ASN A 231 -5.80 -11.18 -9.79
N GLN A 232 -5.06 -10.83 -10.84
CA GLN A 232 -3.66 -11.23 -11.05
C GLN A 232 -2.70 -10.17 -10.47
N ALA A 233 -1.57 -10.61 -9.94
CA ALA A 233 -0.39 -9.84 -9.60
C ALA A 233 0.81 -10.81 -9.45
N PRO A 234 2.07 -10.35 -9.34
CA PRO A 234 2.47 -8.94 -9.38
C PRO A 234 2.40 -8.32 -10.77
N PHE A 235 2.44 -9.11 -11.84
CA PHE A 235 2.44 -8.64 -13.20
C PHE A 235 1.54 -9.49 -14.11
N PRO A 236 0.52 -8.91 -14.78
CA PRO A 236 0.08 -7.53 -14.63
C PRO A 236 -0.45 -7.26 -13.22
N GLN A 237 -0.29 -6.04 -12.72
CA GLN A 237 -0.86 -5.62 -11.45
C GLN A 237 -2.32 -5.21 -11.68
N LEU A 238 -3.25 -6.09 -11.34
CA LEU A 238 -4.68 -5.84 -11.53
C LEU A 238 -5.33 -5.53 -10.19
N GLY A 239 -5.87 -4.34 -10.02
CA GLY A 239 -6.69 -4.01 -8.86
C GLY A 239 -8.09 -4.62 -8.96
N MET A 240 -8.63 -5.13 -7.84
CA MET A 240 -10.05 -5.47 -7.74
C MET A 240 -10.92 -4.25 -8.10
N VAL A 241 -10.57 -3.10 -7.56
CA VAL A 241 -11.02 -1.78 -7.99
C VAL A 241 -9.84 -1.11 -8.70
N SER A 242 -10.03 -0.61 -9.92
CA SER A 242 -8.93 -0.04 -10.69
C SER A 242 -9.35 1.21 -11.46
N THR A 243 -8.49 2.22 -11.45
CA THR A 243 -8.68 3.44 -12.24
C THR A 243 -8.24 3.30 -13.69
N ARG A 244 -7.43 2.27 -14.02
CA ARG A 244 -6.92 1.98 -15.37
C ARG A 244 -6.39 3.20 -16.11
N SER A 245 -5.36 3.84 -15.58
CA SER A 245 -4.79 5.09 -16.11
C SER A 245 -5.80 6.25 -16.15
N GLY A 246 -6.85 6.18 -15.36
CA GLY A 246 -7.82 7.26 -15.20
C GLY A 246 -7.24 8.49 -14.52
N HIS A 247 -8.04 9.53 -14.39
CA HIS A 247 -7.62 10.77 -13.75
C HIS A 247 -8.75 11.45 -12.98
N ASP A 248 -8.39 12.17 -11.92
CA ASP A 248 -9.33 12.99 -11.14
C ASP A 248 -10.52 12.18 -10.57
N TRP A 249 -10.25 10.97 -10.05
CA TRP A 249 -11.26 10.16 -9.35
C TRP A 249 -11.28 10.53 -7.87
N VAL A 250 -12.46 10.37 -7.26
CA VAL A 250 -12.65 10.37 -5.81
C VAL A 250 -13.11 8.97 -5.39
N ILE A 251 -12.31 8.29 -4.57
CA ILE A 251 -12.63 6.96 -4.03
C ILE A 251 -12.66 7.11 -2.52
N ARG A 252 -13.88 7.12 -1.94
CA ARG A 252 -14.03 7.44 -0.53
C ARG A 252 -15.04 6.59 0.21
N ASP A 253 -14.77 6.37 1.49
CA ASP A 253 -15.69 5.72 2.42
C ASP A 253 -16.12 4.30 1.99
N ASN A 254 -15.25 3.61 1.23
CA ASN A 254 -15.47 2.25 0.78
C ASN A 254 -14.75 1.23 1.69
N VAL A 255 -15.26 0.00 1.70
CA VAL A 255 -14.55 -1.17 2.19
C VAL A 255 -14.04 -1.96 0.99
N ILE A 256 -12.73 -2.21 0.90
CA ILE A 256 -12.07 -2.92 -0.21
C ILE A 256 -11.31 -4.10 0.40
N ARG A 257 -11.83 -5.32 0.22
CA ARG A 257 -11.31 -6.48 0.95
C ARG A 257 -11.36 -7.79 0.17
N ARG A 258 -10.49 -8.72 0.54
CA ARG A 258 -10.48 -10.10 0.03
C ARG A 258 -10.32 -10.19 -1.49
N ALA A 259 -9.57 -9.25 -2.07
CA ALA A 259 -9.02 -9.46 -3.40
C ALA A 259 -7.96 -10.56 -3.34
N LYS A 260 -7.84 -11.40 -4.38
CA LYS A 260 -6.77 -12.41 -4.44
C LYS A 260 -5.39 -11.78 -4.32
N THR A 261 -5.22 -10.57 -4.88
CA THR A 261 -3.93 -9.88 -4.86
C THR A 261 -4.09 -8.42 -4.43
N VAL A 262 -4.35 -7.49 -5.33
CA VAL A 262 -4.39 -6.05 -5.09
C VAL A 262 -5.83 -5.59 -4.84
N GLY A 263 -6.06 -4.91 -3.71
CA GLY A 263 -7.37 -4.33 -3.41
C GLY A 263 -7.73 -3.20 -4.36
N LEU A 264 -6.95 -2.11 -4.34
CA LEU A 264 -7.16 -0.90 -5.14
C LEU A 264 -5.92 -0.58 -5.98
N ASP A 265 -6.06 -0.47 -7.31
CA ASP A 265 -5.05 0.12 -8.19
C ASP A 265 -5.43 1.54 -8.59
N VAL A 266 -4.59 2.52 -8.24
CA VAL A 266 -4.80 3.94 -8.56
C VAL A 266 -3.93 4.42 -9.71
N GLY A 267 -3.36 3.49 -10.48
CA GLY A 267 -2.43 3.76 -11.56
C GLY A 267 -2.83 3.10 -12.87
N SER A 268 -1.84 2.55 -13.52
CA SER A 268 -1.95 2.02 -14.89
C SER A 268 -2.07 0.50 -14.97
N GLU A 269 -2.26 -0.20 -13.87
CA GLU A 269 -2.21 -1.68 -13.83
C GLU A 269 -0.92 -2.21 -14.46
N TYR A 270 0.25 -1.72 -14.01
CA TYR A 270 1.55 -2.10 -14.57
C TYR A 270 1.72 -1.80 -16.07
N TRP A 271 1.05 -0.81 -16.58
CA TRP A 271 1.32 -0.31 -17.92
C TRP A 271 2.44 0.72 -17.85
N ARG A 272 3.66 0.27 -17.96
CA ARG A 272 4.90 0.99 -17.63
C ARG A 272 5.31 2.00 -18.70
N THR A 273 5.86 3.12 -18.25
CA THR A 273 6.47 4.14 -19.11
C THR A 273 7.79 3.68 -19.75
N ASP A 274 8.55 2.79 -19.12
CA ASP A 274 9.78 2.24 -19.69
C ASP A 274 9.55 1.19 -20.78
N LEU A 275 8.33 0.69 -20.91
CA LEU A 275 7.89 -0.06 -22.09
C LEU A 275 7.48 0.84 -23.27
N ILE A 276 7.55 2.14 -23.10
CA ILE A 276 7.18 3.20 -24.06
C ILE A 276 7.75 3.01 -25.46
N PRO A 277 8.97 2.53 -25.71
CA PRO A 277 9.40 2.26 -27.09
C PRO A 277 8.49 1.28 -27.84
N ARG A 278 7.65 0.55 -27.13
CA ARG A 278 6.69 -0.43 -27.68
C ARG A 278 5.23 0.00 -27.55
N THR A 279 4.95 1.10 -26.82
CA THR A 279 3.59 1.64 -26.66
C THR A 279 3.30 2.66 -27.75
N LEU A 280 2.03 2.76 -28.16
CA LEU A 280 1.60 3.76 -29.11
C LEU A 280 1.72 5.17 -28.50
N PRO A 281 1.94 6.23 -29.31
CA PRO A 281 1.99 7.61 -28.83
C PRO A 281 0.76 8.02 -28.01
N GLU A 282 -0.40 7.46 -28.30
CA GLU A 282 -1.63 7.71 -27.55
C GLU A 282 -1.57 7.14 -26.13
N ASP A 283 -0.94 5.98 -25.95
CA ASP A 283 -0.76 5.36 -24.64
C ASP A 283 0.10 6.25 -23.73
N GLN A 284 1.13 6.87 -24.28
CA GLN A 284 1.97 7.84 -23.54
C GLN A 284 1.18 9.06 -23.09
N LYS A 285 0.25 9.55 -23.91
CA LYS A 285 -0.64 10.65 -23.54
C LYS A 285 -1.56 10.27 -22.39
N LEU A 286 -2.07 9.04 -22.37
CA LEU A 286 -2.90 8.53 -21.28
C LEU A 286 -2.12 8.44 -19.96
N LEU A 287 -0.91 7.87 -19.98
CA LEU A 287 -0.03 7.82 -18.81
C LEU A 287 0.26 9.20 -18.21
N ARG A 288 0.52 10.21 -19.08
CA ARG A 288 0.78 11.58 -18.63
C ARG A 288 -0.46 12.29 -18.07
N LYS A 289 -1.66 11.87 -18.47
CA LYS A 289 -2.94 12.43 -18.01
C LYS A 289 -3.45 11.71 -16.76
N GLY A 290 -3.04 10.46 -16.51
CA GLY A 290 -3.44 9.66 -15.37
C GLY A 290 -3.09 10.29 -14.02
N GLY A 291 -3.77 9.84 -12.97
CA GLY A 291 -3.50 10.27 -11.60
C GLY A 291 -4.41 11.37 -11.08
N ARG A 292 -3.91 12.17 -10.14
CA ARG A 292 -4.65 13.21 -9.41
C ARG A 292 -5.91 12.67 -8.70
N HIS A 293 -5.86 11.41 -8.31
CA HIS A 293 -6.95 10.79 -7.55
C HIS A 293 -6.95 11.25 -6.09
N LEU A 294 -8.13 11.32 -5.50
CA LEU A 294 -8.33 11.41 -4.06
C LEU A 294 -8.86 10.07 -3.55
N VAL A 295 -8.07 9.40 -2.72
CA VAL A 295 -8.43 8.16 -2.03
C VAL A 295 -8.54 8.48 -0.55
N SER A 296 -9.75 8.48 0.03
CA SER A 296 -9.92 8.97 1.40
C SER A 296 -10.98 8.19 2.20
N GLY A 297 -10.72 7.99 3.50
CA GLY A 297 -11.70 7.36 4.40
C GLY A 297 -12.02 5.91 4.10
N ASN A 298 -11.24 5.23 3.25
CA ASN A 298 -11.51 3.83 2.92
C ASN A 298 -10.90 2.88 3.96
N LEU A 299 -11.56 1.74 4.15
CA LEU A 299 -11.02 0.57 4.83
C LEU A 299 -10.52 -0.43 3.77
N VAL A 300 -9.20 -0.57 3.64
CA VAL A 300 -8.55 -1.48 2.67
C VAL A 300 -7.88 -2.61 3.44
N VAL A 301 -8.47 -3.80 3.42
CA VAL A 301 -8.17 -4.83 4.41
C VAL A 301 -8.23 -6.26 3.86
N ASP A 302 -7.38 -7.14 4.40
CA ASP A 302 -7.38 -8.58 4.10
C ASP A 302 -7.23 -8.89 2.58
N ASN A 303 -6.50 -8.07 1.82
CA ASN A 303 -6.17 -8.37 0.44
C ASN A 303 -4.91 -9.25 0.36
N GLY A 304 -4.85 -10.15 -0.61
CA GLY A 304 -3.87 -11.23 -0.63
C GLY A 304 -2.42 -10.78 -0.84
N LEU A 305 -2.18 -9.63 -1.45
CA LEU A 305 -0.83 -9.14 -1.76
C LEU A 305 -0.62 -7.69 -1.31
N CYS A 306 -1.40 -6.77 -1.81
CA CYS A 306 -1.24 -5.33 -1.59
C CYS A 306 -2.58 -4.65 -1.34
N GLY A 307 -2.61 -3.69 -0.40
CA GLY A 307 -3.82 -2.93 -0.14
C GLY A 307 -4.11 -1.93 -1.26
N ILE A 308 -3.27 -0.91 -1.39
CA ILE A 308 -3.35 0.13 -2.42
C ILE A 308 -2.07 0.10 -3.24
N ALA A 309 -2.19 -0.04 -4.54
CA ALA A 309 -1.07 -0.05 -5.47
C ALA A 309 -1.26 0.98 -6.60
N GLY A 310 -0.17 1.35 -7.25
CA GLY A 310 -0.26 2.19 -8.44
C GLY A 310 1.06 2.31 -9.20
N TRP A 311 0.97 2.23 -10.53
CA TRP A 311 2.03 2.59 -11.45
C TRP A 311 1.67 3.87 -12.19
N SER A 312 2.62 4.81 -12.31
CA SER A 312 2.40 6.08 -13.01
C SER A 312 1.19 6.86 -12.44
N CYS A 313 1.16 7.01 -11.12
CA CYS A 313 0.05 7.60 -10.37
C CYS A 313 0.37 9.04 -9.91
N ARG A 314 0.66 9.92 -10.86
CA ARG A 314 1.03 11.30 -10.59
C ARG A 314 -0.04 12.07 -9.78
N GLY A 315 0.39 12.82 -8.76
CA GLY A 315 -0.47 13.71 -7.97
C GLY A 315 -1.55 12.98 -7.18
N VAL A 316 -1.40 11.67 -6.94
CA VAL A 316 -2.35 10.91 -6.12
C VAL A 316 -2.31 11.39 -4.67
N ARG A 317 -3.47 11.49 -4.04
CA ARG A 317 -3.64 11.86 -2.64
C ARG A 317 -4.35 10.72 -1.91
N ILE A 318 -3.61 10.02 -1.03
CA ILE A 318 -4.12 8.92 -0.20
C ILE A 318 -4.20 9.44 1.22
N ILE A 319 -5.43 9.77 1.68
CA ILE A 319 -5.63 10.58 2.89
C ILE A 319 -6.63 9.92 3.84
N GLY A 320 -6.22 9.69 5.09
CA GLY A 320 -7.14 9.26 6.16
C GLY A 320 -7.75 7.88 5.95
N ASN A 321 -7.07 6.98 5.25
CA ASN A 321 -7.53 5.60 5.08
C ASN A 321 -7.02 4.70 6.21
N THR A 322 -7.73 3.61 6.47
CA THR A 322 -7.24 2.47 7.24
C THR A 322 -6.81 1.37 6.27
N VAL A 323 -5.53 1.03 6.29
CA VAL A 323 -4.93 0.02 5.40
C VAL A 323 -4.27 -1.06 6.27
N GLU A 324 -4.93 -2.21 6.42
CA GLU A 324 -4.48 -3.20 7.40
C GLU A 324 -4.63 -4.64 6.93
N ARG A 325 -3.79 -5.53 7.49
CA ARG A 325 -3.81 -6.98 7.24
C ARG A 325 -3.75 -7.37 5.77
N ASN A 326 -3.13 -6.53 4.92
CA ASN A 326 -2.84 -6.90 3.54
C ASN A 326 -1.58 -7.78 3.47
N ASN A 327 -1.32 -8.43 2.36
CA ASN A 327 -0.54 -9.65 2.22
C ASN A 327 -1.10 -10.78 3.11
N ALA A 328 -2.42 -10.90 3.13
CA ALA A 328 -3.15 -11.86 3.95
C ALA A 328 -2.80 -13.32 3.61
N LEU A 329 -2.34 -13.58 2.38
CA LEU A 329 -1.86 -14.90 1.94
C LEU A 329 -0.44 -15.20 2.42
N SER A 330 0.25 -14.24 3.06
CA SER A 330 1.65 -14.35 3.47
C SER A 330 2.57 -14.78 2.32
N LEU A 331 2.36 -14.21 1.14
CA LEU A 331 3.15 -14.51 -0.04
C LEU A 331 4.60 -14.04 0.15
N THR A 332 5.51 -14.84 -0.37
CA THR A 332 6.96 -14.62 -0.35
C THR A 332 7.53 -14.69 -1.76
N THR A 333 8.83 -14.48 -1.91
CA THR A 333 9.52 -14.67 -3.19
C THR A 333 9.48 -16.11 -3.72
N ASN A 334 9.08 -17.07 -2.89
CA ASN A 334 8.86 -18.46 -3.34
C ASN A 334 7.59 -18.60 -4.17
N GLU A 335 6.56 -17.82 -3.86
CA GLU A 335 5.27 -17.83 -4.56
C GLU A 335 5.20 -16.75 -5.64
N CYS A 336 5.91 -15.64 -5.44
CA CYS A 336 5.98 -14.50 -6.36
C CYS A 336 7.44 -14.18 -6.68
N ASP A 337 7.84 -14.15 -7.94
CA ASP A 337 9.23 -13.87 -8.36
C ASP A 337 9.73 -12.47 -7.94
N TRP A 338 8.81 -11.53 -7.68
CA TRP A 338 9.10 -10.16 -7.32
C TRP A 338 8.34 -9.74 -6.07
N GLU A 339 9.03 -8.96 -5.24
CA GLU A 339 8.45 -8.35 -4.06
C GLU A 339 7.60 -7.16 -4.46
N GLU A 340 6.27 -7.31 -4.46
CA GLU A 340 5.31 -6.26 -4.81
C GLU A 340 4.23 -6.09 -3.72
N TRP A 341 4.55 -6.45 -2.48
CA TRP A 341 3.63 -6.46 -1.37
C TRP A 341 3.86 -5.32 -0.37
N ALA A 342 2.81 -4.57 -0.11
CA ALA A 342 2.78 -3.50 0.88
C ALA A 342 1.34 -3.21 1.34
N GLY A 343 1.19 -2.45 2.41
CA GLY A 343 -0.07 -1.76 2.67
C GLY A 343 -0.39 -0.79 1.55
N ILE A 344 0.55 0.12 1.25
CA ILE A 344 0.47 1.09 0.13
C ILE A 344 1.77 1.02 -0.66
N LYS A 345 1.72 0.70 -1.96
CA LYS A 345 2.88 0.70 -2.86
C LYS A 345 2.63 1.56 -4.10
N LEU A 346 3.47 2.57 -4.28
CA LEU A 346 3.39 3.47 -5.44
C LEU A 346 4.71 3.43 -6.22
N HIS A 347 4.60 3.20 -7.53
CA HIS A 347 5.68 3.39 -8.48
C HIS A 347 5.51 4.70 -9.21
N GLU A 348 6.62 5.38 -9.52
CA GLU A 348 6.60 6.68 -10.18
C GLU A 348 5.71 7.70 -9.43
N ALA A 349 5.95 7.80 -8.10
CA ALA A 349 5.16 8.62 -7.17
C ALA A 349 5.45 10.13 -7.32
N ASP A 350 5.25 10.69 -8.52
CA ASP A 350 5.43 12.12 -8.78
C ASP A 350 4.28 12.93 -8.17
N GLU A 351 4.60 13.93 -7.34
CA GLU A 351 3.64 14.78 -6.62
C GLU A 351 2.65 14.01 -5.72
N ALA A 352 3.01 12.78 -5.31
CA ALA A 352 2.15 11.95 -4.48
C ALA A 352 2.12 12.44 -3.02
N LEU A 353 0.93 12.42 -2.42
CA LEU A 353 0.72 12.72 -1.00
C LEU A 353 0.05 11.54 -0.30
N VAL A 354 0.76 10.97 0.69
CA VAL A 354 0.22 9.93 1.58
C VAL A 354 0.15 10.52 2.99
N GLU A 355 -1.06 10.81 3.46
CA GLU A 355 -1.27 11.64 4.64
C GLU A 355 -2.33 11.10 5.60
N GLY A 356 -2.01 11.06 6.89
CA GLY A 356 -3.01 10.80 7.93
C GLY A 356 -3.62 9.40 7.88
N ASN A 357 -2.94 8.43 7.26
CA ASN A 357 -3.45 7.06 7.16
C ASN A 357 -3.03 6.23 8.39
N LEU A 358 -3.88 5.27 8.75
CA LEU A 358 -3.55 4.19 9.68
C LEU A 358 -3.13 2.97 8.87
N VAL A 359 -1.85 2.63 8.87
CA VAL A 359 -1.27 1.52 8.09
C VAL A 359 -0.67 0.49 9.05
N ARG A 360 -1.39 -0.61 9.30
CA ARG A 360 -0.99 -1.52 10.37
C ARG A 360 -1.19 -2.99 10.05
N PHE A 361 -0.38 -3.83 10.71
CA PHE A 361 -0.47 -5.30 10.66
C PHE A 361 -0.47 -5.88 9.24
N ASN A 362 0.08 -5.15 8.25
CA ASN A 362 0.27 -5.73 6.94
C ASN A 362 1.40 -6.77 7.01
N GLY A 363 1.19 -7.94 6.45
CA GLY A 363 2.21 -8.99 6.30
C GLY A 363 3.27 -8.59 5.26
N ALA A 364 3.55 -7.30 5.16
CA ALA A 364 4.33 -6.65 4.12
C ALA A 364 4.81 -5.27 4.62
N HIS A 365 5.56 -4.54 3.77
CA HIS A 365 5.93 -3.15 4.05
C HIS A 365 4.69 -2.28 4.30
N GLY A 366 4.81 -1.28 5.16
CA GLY A 366 3.71 -0.36 5.42
C GLY A 366 3.42 0.54 4.22
N ILE A 367 4.30 1.50 3.94
CA ILE A 367 4.24 2.39 2.77
C ILE A 367 5.54 2.23 1.97
N TRP A 368 5.43 2.05 0.66
CA TRP A 368 6.56 1.84 -0.22
C TRP A 368 6.46 2.71 -1.48
N PHE A 369 7.45 3.59 -1.70
CA PHE A 369 7.64 4.29 -2.97
C PHE A 369 8.79 3.65 -3.72
N ASP A 370 8.56 3.27 -4.97
CA ASP A 370 9.49 2.51 -5.80
C ASP A 370 9.56 3.04 -7.23
N ASN A 371 10.68 2.80 -7.91
CA ASN A 371 10.90 3.16 -9.31
C ASN A 371 10.60 4.62 -9.64
N GLY A 372 10.98 5.52 -8.75
CA GLY A 372 10.88 6.96 -8.94
C GLY A 372 9.87 7.66 -8.05
N TYR A 373 10.25 8.85 -7.68
CA TYR A 373 9.42 9.81 -6.92
C TYR A 373 9.95 11.20 -7.19
N ASN A 374 9.10 12.19 -7.09
CA ASN A 374 9.51 13.59 -7.17
C ASN A 374 8.46 14.48 -6.53
N ARG A 375 8.87 15.43 -5.71
CA ARG A 375 7.98 16.31 -4.95
C ARG A 375 6.90 15.54 -4.17
N ALA A 376 7.23 14.34 -3.71
CA ALA A 376 6.33 13.47 -2.98
C ALA A 376 6.41 13.69 -1.47
N ARG A 377 5.36 13.33 -0.75
CA ARG A 377 5.32 13.47 0.71
C ARG A 377 4.59 12.31 1.38
N ILE A 378 5.17 11.81 2.47
CA ILE A 378 4.57 10.83 3.39
C ILE A 378 4.51 11.50 4.76
N THR A 379 3.34 11.89 5.23
CA THR A 379 3.19 12.72 6.43
C THR A 379 2.02 12.34 7.31
N ARG A 380 2.18 12.51 8.62
CA ARG A 380 1.13 12.33 9.64
C ARG A 380 0.45 10.94 9.61
N ASN A 381 1.13 9.91 9.09
CA ASN A 381 0.64 8.55 9.12
C ASN A 381 1.02 7.86 10.44
N VAL A 382 0.21 6.88 10.83
CA VAL A 382 0.53 5.94 11.91
C VAL A 382 0.76 4.57 11.29
N LEU A 383 2.00 4.10 11.40
CA LEU A 383 2.41 2.78 10.90
C LEU A 383 2.77 1.90 12.09
N PHE A 384 2.11 0.75 12.21
CA PHE A 384 2.28 -0.12 13.36
C PHE A 384 2.24 -1.60 12.99
N GLY A 385 3.24 -2.37 13.47
CA GLY A 385 3.21 -3.83 13.34
C GLY A 385 3.26 -4.34 11.89
N ASN A 386 3.79 -3.56 10.96
CA ASN A 386 4.03 -4.00 9.59
C ASN A 386 5.27 -4.90 9.51
N VAL A 387 5.41 -5.67 8.44
CA VAL A 387 6.51 -6.62 8.25
C VAL A 387 7.52 -6.06 7.25
N GLY A 388 8.83 -6.20 7.56
CA GLY A 388 9.92 -5.76 6.68
C GLY A 388 10.37 -4.33 6.90
N SER A 389 9.56 -3.34 6.53
CA SER A 389 9.83 -1.92 6.78
C SER A 389 8.54 -1.14 7.05
N GLY A 390 8.58 -0.18 7.97
CA GLY A 390 7.46 0.71 8.20
C GLY A 390 7.23 1.60 6.96
N ILE A 391 8.26 2.35 6.58
CA ILE A 391 8.30 3.13 5.33
C ILE A 391 9.51 2.67 4.51
N PHE A 392 9.33 2.44 3.22
CA PHE A 392 10.38 2.04 2.30
C PHE A 392 10.41 2.98 1.08
N ILE A 393 11.58 3.54 0.79
CA ILE A 393 11.83 4.39 -0.38
C ILE A 393 12.92 3.72 -1.22
N GLU A 394 12.60 3.42 -2.48
CA GLU A 394 13.46 2.64 -3.36
C GLU A 394 13.59 3.24 -4.75
N LEU A 395 14.79 3.13 -5.30
CA LEU A 395 15.15 3.36 -6.70
C LEU A 395 14.56 4.66 -7.28
N GLY A 396 15.07 5.79 -6.82
CA GLY A 396 14.61 7.09 -7.31
C GLY A 396 15.59 8.22 -7.04
N ALA A 397 15.50 9.24 -7.86
CA ALA A 397 16.25 10.48 -7.72
C ALA A 397 15.29 11.65 -7.90
N GLY A 398 14.88 12.24 -6.84
CA GLY A 398 13.95 13.34 -6.79
C GLY A 398 13.87 13.88 -5.37
N SER A 399 12.76 14.46 -4.99
CA SER A 399 12.56 14.87 -3.61
C SER A 399 11.39 14.11 -2.99
N VAL A 400 11.61 13.54 -1.82
CA VAL A 400 10.54 13.01 -0.98
C VAL A 400 10.72 13.47 0.46
N LEU A 401 9.64 13.96 1.05
CA LEU A 401 9.59 14.38 2.43
C LEU A 401 8.82 13.34 3.25
N VAL A 402 9.49 12.74 4.22
CA VAL A 402 8.92 11.79 5.19
C VAL A 402 8.90 12.49 6.55
N ASP A 403 7.75 13.02 6.94
CA ASP A 403 7.68 13.88 8.12
C ASP A 403 6.46 13.61 8.99
N ASN A 404 6.60 13.89 10.27
CA ASN A 404 5.51 13.80 11.25
C ASN A 404 4.81 12.42 11.31
N ASN A 405 5.46 11.34 10.89
CA ASN A 405 4.89 10.00 10.98
C ASN A 405 5.21 9.36 12.35
N ILE A 406 4.37 8.44 12.76
CA ILE A 406 4.59 7.53 13.88
C ILE A 406 4.84 6.14 13.29
N VAL A 407 6.04 5.58 13.49
CA VAL A 407 6.46 4.30 12.91
C VAL A 407 6.94 3.37 14.01
N ALA A 408 6.21 2.28 14.26
CA ALA A 408 6.48 1.45 15.40
C ALA A 408 6.29 -0.06 15.14
N ASN A 409 7.01 -0.86 15.93
CA ASN A 409 6.85 -2.31 15.98
C ASN A 409 6.94 -3.01 14.61
N THR A 410 7.79 -2.51 13.73
CA THR A 410 8.07 -3.20 12.46
C THR A 410 8.85 -4.47 12.75
N THR A 411 8.38 -5.59 12.20
CA THR A 411 8.94 -6.92 12.43
C THR A 411 9.75 -7.43 11.24
N PRO A 412 10.69 -8.36 11.45
CA PRO A 412 11.48 -8.92 10.37
C PRO A 412 10.63 -9.71 9.36
N TYR A 413 11.01 -9.60 8.07
CA TYR A 413 10.54 -10.48 6.99
C TYR A 413 11.64 -11.45 6.55
N SER A 414 12.85 -10.92 6.35
CA SER A 414 14.03 -11.65 5.89
C SER A 414 15.32 -10.96 6.36
N GLY A 415 16.47 -11.52 6.05
CA GLY A 415 17.75 -10.88 6.31
C GLY A 415 17.93 -9.52 5.60
N LEU A 416 17.31 -9.33 4.44
CA LEU A 416 17.30 -8.05 3.72
C LEU A 416 16.36 -7.03 4.38
N TYR A 417 15.26 -7.50 4.93
CA TYR A 417 14.25 -6.68 5.61
C TYR A 417 14.09 -7.09 7.08
N PRO A 418 15.05 -6.71 7.93
CA PRO A 418 15.11 -7.14 9.34
C PRO A 418 14.15 -6.38 10.27
N GLY A 419 13.20 -5.61 9.76
CA GLY A 419 12.24 -4.86 10.56
C GLY A 419 12.68 -3.42 10.85
N ARG A 420 13.06 -2.65 9.83
CA ARG A 420 13.45 -1.25 9.95
C ARG A 420 12.25 -0.31 10.08
N GLY A 421 12.42 0.77 10.82
CA GLY A 421 11.42 1.82 10.86
C GLY A 421 11.26 2.49 9.49
N ILE A 422 12.30 3.16 9.01
CA ILE A 422 12.37 3.80 7.68
C ILE A 422 13.58 3.25 6.93
N TYR A 423 13.34 2.70 5.76
CA TYR A 423 14.36 2.09 4.91
C TYR A 423 14.47 2.84 3.58
N VAL A 424 15.69 3.18 3.18
CA VAL A 424 15.99 3.88 1.92
C VAL A 424 17.08 3.10 1.18
N HIS A 425 16.86 2.81 -0.11
CA HIS A 425 17.69 1.91 -0.86
C HIS A 425 17.80 2.36 -2.33
N ASP A 426 19.04 2.58 -2.81
CA ASP A 426 19.29 3.10 -4.15
C ASP A 426 18.42 4.33 -4.48
N ALA A 427 18.39 5.30 -3.58
CA ALA A 427 17.49 6.44 -3.64
C ALA A 427 18.22 7.70 -3.17
N SER A 428 17.85 8.86 -3.67
CA SER A 428 18.44 10.16 -3.28
C SER A 428 17.39 11.23 -3.01
N GLY A 429 17.78 12.25 -2.23
CA GLY A 429 16.95 13.40 -1.90
C GLY A 429 15.83 13.09 -0.90
N VAL A 430 16.02 12.10 -0.03
CA VAL A 430 15.05 11.70 0.99
C VAL A 430 15.27 12.52 2.27
N ARG A 431 14.23 13.20 2.72
CA ARG A 431 14.25 14.01 3.94
C ARG A 431 13.35 13.39 5.00
N VAL A 432 13.94 12.90 6.07
CA VAL A 432 13.26 12.27 7.23
C VAL A 432 13.28 13.22 8.40
N CYS A 433 12.14 13.87 8.70
CA CYS A 433 12.08 14.97 9.64
C CYS A 433 10.88 14.85 10.59
N HIS A 434 11.08 15.16 11.87
CA HIS A 434 9.98 15.21 12.85
C HIS A 434 9.17 13.92 13.00
N ASN A 435 9.74 12.74 12.71
CA ASN A 435 9.03 11.47 12.92
C ASN A 435 9.28 10.95 14.36
N LEU A 436 8.36 10.13 14.84
CA LEU A 436 8.51 9.30 16.03
C LEU A 436 8.67 7.85 15.58
N VAL A 437 9.85 7.29 15.74
CA VAL A 437 10.22 5.95 15.27
C VAL A 437 10.66 5.11 16.46
N PHE A 438 9.92 4.06 16.82
CA PHE A 438 10.19 3.34 18.06
C PHE A 438 9.82 1.85 18.01
N ASP A 439 10.50 1.08 18.86
CA ASP A 439 10.28 -0.36 19.04
C ASP A 439 10.34 -1.17 17.72
N ASN A 440 11.08 -0.71 16.72
CA ASN A 440 11.32 -1.46 15.49
C ASN A 440 12.46 -2.47 15.69
N ALA A 441 12.36 -3.64 15.06
CA ALA A 441 13.31 -4.73 15.29
C ALA A 441 14.74 -4.41 14.85
N ALA A 442 14.90 -3.53 13.86
CA ALA A 442 16.19 -3.09 13.35
C ALA A 442 16.34 -1.56 13.49
N GLU A 443 17.14 -0.94 12.63
CA GLU A 443 17.43 0.49 12.70
C GLU A 443 16.17 1.36 12.60
N GLY A 444 16.15 2.49 13.30
CA GLY A 444 15.14 3.52 13.13
C GLY A 444 15.13 4.07 11.71
N VAL A 445 16.30 4.41 11.17
CA VAL A 445 16.52 4.78 9.76
C VAL A 445 17.74 4.05 9.22
N TYR A 446 17.61 3.48 8.03
CA TYR A 446 18.74 2.85 7.34
C TYR A 446 18.70 3.20 5.83
N MET A 447 19.76 3.87 5.36
CA MET A 447 19.88 4.34 3.99
C MET A 447 21.16 3.80 3.36
N HIS A 448 21.12 3.19 2.19
CA HIS A 448 22.31 2.65 1.53
C HIS A 448 22.17 2.41 0.02
N ASN A 449 23.32 2.26 -0.63
CA ASN A 449 23.38 1.71 -1.98
C ASN A 449 23.43 0.18 -1.92
N VAL A 450 22.54 -0.50 -2.65
CA VAL A 450 22.47 -1.96 -2.70
C VAL A 450 22.98 -2.48 -4.03
N THR A 451 22.58 -1.83 -5.12
CA THR A 451 22.82 -2.28 -6.49
C THR A 451 23.37 -1.16 -7.37
N ASP A 452 23.65 -1.48 -8.63
CA ASP A 452 23.98 -0.52 -9.67
C ASP A 452 22.76 -0.25 -10.58
N ARG A 453 21.56 -0.34 -10.00
CA ARG A 453 20.32 -0.08 -10.74
C ARG A 453 20.29 1.35 -11.25
N LYS A 454 19.68 1.49 -12.42
CA LYS A 454 19.55 2.77 -13.09
C LYS A 454 18.12 3.26 -13.06
N TYR A 455 17.96 4.53 -12.73
CA TYR A 455 16.74 5.26 -12.93
C TYR A 455 16.98 6.30 -14.03
N HIS A 456 16.15 6.31 -15.09
CA HIS A 456 16.36 7.13 -16.28
C HIS A 456 17.80 7.06 -16.86
N GLY A 457 18.36 5.85 -16.92
CA GLY A 457 19.68 5.59 -17.53
C GLY A 457 20.90 5.95 -16.65
N LYS A 458 20.70 6.55 -15.48
CA LYS A 458 21.76 6.87 -14.51
C LYS A 458 21.72 5.93 -13.33
N ILE A 459 22.90 5.51 -12.83
CA ILE A 459 23.01 4.81 -11.56
C ILE A 459 22.49 5.73 -10.47
N VAL A 460 21.63 5.21 -9.61
CA VAL A 460 21.10 5.95 -8.46
C VAL A 460 22.05 5.76 -7.28
N GLU A 461 22.42 6.85 -6.67
CA GLU A 461 23.28 6.90 -5.49
C GLU A 461 22.46 7.40 -4.29
N THR A 462 22.77 6.90 -3.11
CA THR A 462 22.16 7.39 -1.85
C THR A 462 22.87 8.67 -1.44
N SER A 463 22.37 9.80 -1.92
CA SER A 463 22.96 11.14 -1.75
C SER A 463 21.90 12.19 -1.43
N ASP A 464 22.33 13.33 -0.88
CA ASP A 464 21.47 14.45 -0.49
C ASP A 464 20.40 14.07 0.56
N GLU A 465 20.77 13.17 1.47
CA GLU A 465 19.88 12.65 2.50
C GLU A 465 19.87 13.53 3.76
N LEU A 466 18.69 13.74 4.33
CA LEU A 466 18.55 14.55 5.56
C LEU A 466 17.73 13.81 6.62
N VAL A 467 18.29 13.58 7.81
CA VAL A 467 17.63 12.95 8.95
C VAL A 467 17.73 13.85 10.17
N VAL A 468 16.72 14.67 10.43
CA VAL A 468 16.78 15.68 11.51
C VAL A 468 15.46 15.81 12.29
N ASN A 469 15.58 16.25 13.53
CA ASN A 469 14.44 16.57 14.41
C ASN A 469 13.52 15.36 14.68
N ASN A 470 14.00 14.12 14.55
CA ASN A 470 13.21 12.93 14.83
C ASN A 470 13.38 12.48 16.29
N ILE A 471 12.45 11.65 16.76
CA ILE A 471 12.59 10.87 17.99
C ILE A 471 12.77 9.40 17.62
N PHE A 472 13.88 8.81 18.05
CA PHE A 472 14.17 7.38 17.93
C PHE A 472 14.19 6.76 19.33
N CYS A 473 13.30 5.78 19.57
CA CYS A 473 13.21 5.16 20.89
C CYS A 473 13.20 3.63 20.76
N ASN A 474 14.13 2.96 21.47
CA ASN A 474 14.19 1.49 21.58
C ASN A 474 14.18 0.72 20.25
N ASN A 475 14.69 1.28 19.16
CA ASN A 475 14.89 0.53 17.91
C ASN A 475 16.14 -0.37 18.03
N GLY A 476 16.23 -1.40 17.21
CA GLY A 476 17.40 -2.28 17.14
C GLY A 476 18.70 -1.57 16.74
N GLY A 477 18.61 -0.36 16.19
CA GLY A 477 19.71 0.55 15.88
C GLY A 477 19.23 2.00 15.70
N GLY A 478 20.16 2.94 15.63
CA GLY A 478 19.88 4.36 15.42
C GLY A 478 19.65 4.72 13.95
N VAL A 479 20.39 5.72 13.48
CA VAL A 479 20.44 6.14 12.08
C VAL A 479 21.70 5.60 11.44
N SER A 480 21.57 4.89 10.33
CA SER A 480 22.68 4.37 9.54
C SER A 480 22.64 4.99 8.15
N LEU A 481 23.64 5.78 7.83
CA LEU A 481 23.88 6.39 6.52
C LEU A 481 25.17 5.83 5.91
N PRO A 482 25.38 5.91 4.59
CA PRO A 482 26.58 5.39 3.95
C PRO A 482 27.86 6.00 4.53
N TYR A 483 28.95 5.22 4.43
CA TYR A 483 30.29 5.73 4.74
C TYR A 483 30.66 6.84 3.73
N PRO A 484 31.27 7.95 4.18
CA PRO A 484 31.64 9.04 3.28
C PRO A 484 32.51 8.53 2.11
N GLY A 485 32.14 8.88 0.88
CA GLY A 485 32.79 8.41 -0.34
C GLY A 485 32.35 7.02 -0.83
N ASP A 486 31.37 6.36 -0.18
CA ASP A 486 30.75 5.11 -0.69
C ASP A 486 29.52 5.44 -1.55
N ARG A 487 29.75 6.10 -2.69
CA ARG A 487 28.71 6.57 -3.62
C ARG A 487 27.58 7.32 -2.89
N SER A 488 27.99 8.21 -2.01
CA SER A 488 27.06 9.03 -1.23
C SER A 488 27.70 10.37 -0.94
N GLU A 489 26.96 11.44 -1.20
CA GLU A 489 27.37 12.80 -0.92
C GLU A 489 26.25 13.51 -0.14
N ASN A 490 26.61 14.54 0.63
CA ASN A 490 25.67 15.42 1.32
C ASN A 490 24.65 14.71 2.24
N CYS A 491 25.03 13.58 2.84
CA CYS A 491 24.17 12.84 3.77
C CYS A 491 24.35 13.38 5.21
N VAL A 492 23.30 14.00 5.73
CA VAL A 492 23.30 14.66 7.05
C VAL A 492 22.34 13.96 8.01
N SER A 493 22.82 13.69 9.23
CA SER A 493 21.97 13.29 10.35
C SER A 493 22.39 14.07 11.58
N ASP A 494 21.45 14.84 12.17
CA ASP A 494 21.71 15.67 13.34
C ASP A 494 20.41 16.14 14.01
N ARG A 495 20.50 16.72 15.20
CA ARG A 495 19.36 17.29 15.94
C ARG A 495 18.23 16.28 16.15
N ASN A 496 18.57 15.03 16.40
CA ASN A 496 17.63 13.98 16.73
C ASN A 496 17.60 13.72 18.25
N LEU A 497 16.51 13.16 18.73
CA LEU A 497 16.40 12.66 20.10
C LEU A 497 16.46 11.13 20.07
N PHE A 498 17.47 10.57 20.70
CA PHE A 498 17.63 9.13 20.86
C PHE A 498 17.33 8.72 22.29
N VAL A 499 16.53 7.69 22.47
CA VAL A 499 16.11 7.16 23.78
C VAL A 499 16.46 5.68 23.87
N GLY A 500 17.08 5.28 24.97
CA GLY A 500 17.44 3.90 25.25
C GLY A 500 18.81 3.50 24.72
N ARG A 501 18.99 2.20 24.47
CA ARG A 501 20.25 1.66 23.95
C ARG A 501 20.29 1.84 22.44
N VAL A 502 21.19 2.70 21.97
CA VAL A 502 21.36 2.98 20.54
C VAL A 502 22.77 2.61 20.12
N GLY A 503 22.91 1.73 19.14
CA GLY A 503 24.16 1.46 18.43
C GLY A 503 24.16 2.19 17.08
N PHE A 504 25.29 2.79 16.73
CA PHE A 504 25.47 3.47 15.45
C PHE A 504 26.46 2.73 14.57
N ARG A 505 26.16 2.67 13.30
CA ARG A 505 27.05 2.12 12.29
C ARG A 505 26.83 2.83 10.95
N TYR A 506 27.83 2.78 10.10
CA TYR A 506 27.63 3.12 8.70
C TYR A 506 26.84 2.01 8.00
N SER A 507 26.04 2.39 7.05
CA SER A 507 25.34 1.48 6.15
C SER A 507 26.22 1.12 4.95
N GLY A 508 25.76 0.14 4.14
CA GLY A 508 26.42 -0.22 2.89
C GLY A 508 27.47 -1.31 3.02
N LYS A 509 28.34 -1.40 2.03
CA LYS A 509 29.32 -2.50 1.86
C LYS A 509 30.72 -2.18 2.33
N THR A 510 30.97 -0.97 2.86
CA THR A 510 32.30 -0.60 3.36
C THR A 510 32.70 -1.53 4.51
N PRO A 511 33.84 -2.27 4.38
CA PRO A 511 34.28 -3.21 5.40
C PRO A 511 34.53 -2.52 6.75
N TRP A 512 34.17 -3.23 7.84
CA TRP A 512 34.39 -2.73 9.20
C TRP A 512 35.84 -2.32 9.45
N GLU A 513 36.80 -3.07 8.93
CA GLU A 513 38.25 -2.84 9.07
C GLU A 513 38.66 -1.45 8.53
N LYS A 514 38.07 -1.04 7.38
CA LYS A 514 38.28 0.31 6.83
C LYS A 514 37.65 1.40 7.71
N ILE A 515 36.44 1.13 8.21
CA ILE A 515 35.72 2.06 9.11
C ILE A 515 36.51 2.22 10.41
N ALA A 516 36.95 1.12 11.04
CA ALA A 516 37.68 1.10 12.27
C ALA A 516 39.06 1.81 12.14
N ALA A 517 39.76 1.56 11.02
CA ALA A 517 41.03 2.23 10.72
C ALA A 517 40.86 3.76 10.59
N GLY A 518 39.82 4.20 9.84
CA GLY A 518 39.51 5.62 9.69
C GLY A 518 39.09 6.32 10.99
N ALA A 519 38.56 5.57 11.97
CA ALA A 519 38.14 6.08 13.26
C ALA A 519 39.28 6.05 14.30
N ALA A 520 40.33 5.27 14.07
CA ALA A 520 41.33 4.91 15.10
C ALA A 520 41.98 6.08 15.81
N GLU A 521 42.32 7.15 15.12
CA GLU A 521 42.99 8.33 15.70
C GLU A 521 42.06 9.18 16.58
N ARG A 522 40.73 9.03 16.41
CA ARG A 522 39.71 9.79 17.15
C ARG A 522 39.20 9.07 18.40
N LEU A 523 39.64 7.82 18.60
CA LEU A 523 39.17 6.95 19.67
C LEU A 523 40.23 6.65 20.69
N THR A 524 39.84 6.58 21.96
CA THR A 524 40.69 6.02 23.03
C THR A 524 40.86 4.49 22.82
N PRO A 525 41.87 3.86 23.43
CA PRO A 525 42.04 2.41 23.36
C PRO A 525 40.82 1.62 23.83
N GLU A 526 40.12 2.09 24.86
CA GLU A 526 38.91 1.46 25.39
C GLU A 526 37.73 1.59 24.41
N GLU A 527 37.55 2.80 23.84
CA GLU A 527 36.51 3.05 22.82
C GLU A 527 36.75 2.20 21.58
N ARG A 528 38.00 2.01 21.13
CA ARG A 528 38.36 1.10 20.02
C ARG A 528 37.98 -0.34 20.33
N THR A 529 38.41 -0.86 21.48
CA THR A 529 38.13 -2.23 21.89
C THR A 529 36.63 -2.47 21.93
N ARG A 530 35.87 -1.53 22.48
CA ARG A 530 34.42 -1.62 22.54
C ARG A 530 33.78 -1.60 21.17
N ALA A 531 34.23 -0.72 20.28
CA ALA A 531 33.71 -0.64 18.90
C ALA A 531 34.01 -1.92 18.10
N GLU A 532 35.18 -2.51 18.27
CA GLU A 532 35.54 -3.80 17.66
C GLU A 532 34.65 -4.94 18.13
N ILE A 533 34.37 -5.04 19.43
CA ILE A 533 33.52 -6.07 20.01
C ILE A 533 32.07 -5.92 19.48
N LEU A 534 31.54 -4.70 19.46
CA LEU A 534 30.17 -4.42 19.11
C LEU A 534 29.94 -4.31 17.60
N ARG A 535 30.97 -4.15 16.79
CA ARG A 535 30.88 -3.75 15.36
C ARG A 535 29.97 -2.52 15.14
N SER A 536 29.98 -1.59 16.15
CA SER A 536 29.16 -0.39 16.19
C SER A 536 29.74 0.64 17.16
N PHE A 537 29.30 1.88 17.06
CA PHE A 537 29.72 2.98 17.94
C PHE A 537 28.58 3.34 18.91
N VAL A 538 28.97 3.64 20.14
CA VAL A 538 28.02 4.12 21.16
C VAL A 538 27.74 5.62 20.99
N PRO A 539 26.63 6.16 21.52
CA PRO A 539 26.25 7.57 21.38
C PRO A 539 27.34 8.60 21.63
N GLY A 540 28.08 8.46 22.72
CA GLY A 540 29.15 9.41 23.06
C GLY A 540 30.39 9.35 22.16
N VAL A 541 30.52 8.33 21.34
CA VAL A 541 31.64 8.11 20.42
C VAL A 541 31.26 8.44 18.97
N TRP A 542 30.04 8.20 18.60
CA TRP A 542 29.56 8.35 17.21
C TRP A 542 29.83 9.74 16.60
N PRO A 543 29.53 10.87 17.27
CA PRO A 543 29.80 12.18 16.70
C PRO A 543 31.27 12.40 16.38
N LYS A 544 32.20 11.95 17.28
CA LYS A 544 33.64 12.06 17.08
C LYS A 544 34.13 11.32 15.82
N VAL A 545 33.50 10.18 15.52
CA VAL A 545 33.86 9.31 14.39
C VAL A 545 33.27 9.80 13.08
N SER A 546 32.01 10.17 13.10
CA SER A 546 31.21 10.39 11.88
C SER A 546 31.03 11.86 11.52
N GLY A 547 31.17 12.79 12.45
CA GLY A 547 30.74 14.18 12.31
C GLY A 547 29.22 14.33 12.21
N ARG A 548 28.47 13.30 12.65
CA ARG A 548 27.00 13.27 12.65
C ARG A 548 26.50 13.27 14.08
N GLU A 549 25.25 13.68 14.31
CA GLU A 549 24.57 13.72 15.62
C GLU A 549 25.30 14.61 16.67
N GLU A 550 26.01 15.63 16.23
CA GLU A 550 26.76 16.54 17.13
C GLU A 550 25.81 17.36 18.01
N ASN A 551 24.64 17.74 17.48
CA ASN A 551 23.62 18.50 18.20
C ASN A 551 22.42 17.63 18.63
N SER A 552 22.57 16.31 18.58
CA SER A 552 21.53 15.37 18.98
C SER A 552 21.55 15.12 20.49
N VAL A 553 20.39 14.74 21.02
CA VAL A 553 20.20 14.47 22.45
C VAL A 553 20.04 12.96 22.68
N PHE A 554 20.73 12.47 23.71
CA PHE A 554 20.67 11.06 24.11
C PHE A 554 20.11 10.95 25.52
N LEU A 555 19.03 10.16 25.69
CA LEU A 555 18.35 9.92 26.95
C LEU A 555 18.34 8.43 27.30
N ALA A 556 18.33 8.12 28.58
CA ALA A 556 18.05 6.76 29.04
C ALA A 556 16.53 6.47 28.94
N GLU A 557 16.14 5.19 28.83
CA GLU A 557 14.74 4.76 28.77
C GLU A 557 13.87 5.29 29.92
N ARG A 558 14.43 5.42 31.13
CA ARG A 558 13.72 5.97 32.29
C ARG A 558 13.38 7.46 32.16
N GLU A 559 14.09 8.18 31.29
CA GLU A 559 13.95 9.64 31.11
C GLU A 559 12.89 10.00 30.07
N PHE A 560 12.48 9.04 29.22
CA PHE A 560 11.48 9.27 28.19
C PHE A 560 10.63 8.03 28.01
N GLY A 561 9.31 8.18 27.94
CA GLY A 561 8.38 7.09 27.74
C GLY A 561 7.57 7.25 26.46
N VAL A 562 7.47 6.16 25.69
CA VAL A 562 6.61 6.06 24.52
C VAL A 562 5.91 4.72 24.51
N ARG A 563 4.61 4.69 24.21
CA ARG A 563 3.83 3.47 23.98
C ARG A 563 2.64 3.78 23.07
N ILE A 564 2.21 2.81 22.30
CA ILE A 564 1.03 2.89 21.44
C ILE A 564 0.05 1.79 21.80
N LYS A 565 -1.26 2.09 21.73
CA LYS A 565 -2.32 1.09 21.73
C LYS A 565 -2.68 0.78 20.28
N PRO A 566 -2.45 -0.46 19.79
CA PRO A 566 -2.54 -0.75 18.36
C PRO A 566 -3.96 -0.80 17.81
N PHE A 567 -4.95 -1.20 18.62
CA PHE A 567 -6.33 -1.36 18.19
C PHE A 567 -7.16 -0.09 18.40
N GLU A 568 -6.78 0.70 19.37
CA GLU A 568 -7.28 2.04 19.64
C GLU A 568 -6.11 2.99 19.43
N PRO A 569 -5.89 3.54 18.21
CA PRO A 569 -4.66 4.25 17.88
C PRO A 569 -4.49 5.49 18.75
N SER A 570 -3.98 5.24 19.95
CA SER A 570 -3.67 6.24 20.95
C SER A 570 -2.22 6.10 21.43
N LEU A 571 -1.56 7.22 21.60
CA LEU A 571 -0.15 7.33 21.92
C LEU A 571 0.05 7.90 23.33
N TYR A 572 0.84 7.19 24.12
CA TYR A 572 1.45 7.70 25.34
C TYR A 572 2.83 8.27 25.02
N LEU A 573 3.07 9.50 25.43
CA LEU A 573 4.36 10.17 25.29
C LEU A 573 4.65 10.96 26.59
N SER A 574 5.85 10.81 27.14
CA SER A 574 6.21 11.48 28.40
C SER A 574 7.70 11.80 28.50
N ASN A 575 8.05 13.07 28.47
CA ASN A 575 9.40 13.55 28.80
C ASN A 575 9.55 13.70 30.32
N ARG A 576 10.38 12.85 30.90
CA ARG A 576 10.70 12.82 32.34
C ARG A 576 12.13 13.28 32.62
N SER A 577 12.89 13.65 31.59
CA SER A 577 14.30 14.04 31.71
C SER A 577 14.50 15.40 32.40
N GLY A 578 13.45 16.21 32.48
CA GLY A 578 13.56 17.59 32.91
C GLY A 578 14.27 18.52 31.92
N ARG A 579 14.66 18.00 30.73
CA ARG A 579 15.31 18.79 29.69
C ARG A 579 14.27 19.43 28.76
N GLU A 580 14.54 20.67 28.40
CA GLU A 580 13.85 21.35 27.32
C GLU A 580 14.62 21.13 26.00
N PHE A 581 13.86 20.91 24.93
CA PHE A 581 14.43 20.72 23.59
C PHE A 581 14.06 21.94 22.74
N SER A 582 14.99 22.37 21.91
CA SER A 582 14.79 23.53 21.06
C SER A 582 15.66 23.39 19.80
N PHE A 583 15.06 23.03 18.71
CA PHE A 583 15.74 22.83 17.43
C PHE A 583 15.28 23.86 16.40
N GLU A 584 16.02 23.95 15.30
CA GLU A 584 15.65 24.79 14.16
C GLU A 584 14.57 24.10 13.32
N PRO A 585 13.57 24.85 12.84
CA PRO A 585 12.57 24.32 11.91
C PRO A 585 13.20 23.78 10.63
N VAL A 586 12.53 22.83 10.01
CA VAL A 586 12.95 22.25 8.74
C VAL A 586 12.14 22.90 7.61
N PRO A 587 12.79 23.53 6.61
CA PRO A 587 12.07 24.13 5.48
C PRO A 587 11.14 23.14 4.79
N GLY A 588 9.88 23.54 4.57
CA GLY A 588 8.83 22.69 3.98
C GLY A 588 8.06 21.83 4.99
N VAL A 589 8.43 21.86 6.29
CA VAL A 589 7.66 21.24 7.38
C VAL A 589 7.14 22.36 8.28
N ASP A 590 5.90 22.76 8.06
CA ASP A 590 5.29 23.95 8.70
C ASP A 590 4.25 23.62 9.78
N ARG A 591 3.88 22.34 9.91
CA ARG A 591 2.88 21.85 10.86
C ARG A 591 3.30 20.52 11.48
N ASP A 592 2.87 20.34 12.73
CA ASP A 592 3.04 19.09 13.47
C ASP A 592 1.99 18.02 13.07
N PHE A 593 2.02 16.86 13.73
CA PHE A 593 1.07 15.77 13.50
C PHE A 593 -0.39 16.19 13.66
N THR A 594 -0.66 17.09 14.60
CA THR A 594 -2.03 17.58 14.90
C THR A 594 -2.48 18.72 14.01
N GLY A 595 -1.61 19.20 13.12
CA GLY A 595 -1.87 20.31 12.20
C GLY A 595 -1.55 21.69 12.77
N ASN A 596 -1.03 21.79 13.99
CA ASN A 596 -0.59 23.06 14.57
C ASN A 596 0.67 23.56 13.84
N ARG A 597 0.75 24.88 13.61
CA ARG A 597 1.94 25.48 12.99
C ARG A 597 3.16 25.38 13.92
N TYR A 598 4.30 25.09 13.35
CA TYR A 598 5.58 25.23 14.02
C TYR A 598 5.92 26.70 14.28
N GLY A 599 6.62 26.96 15.40
CA GLY A 599 7.16 28.26 15.73
C GLY A 599 8.58 28.47 15.19
N GLU A 600 9.25 29.51 15.67
CA GLU A 600 10.68 29.78 15.36
C GLU A 600 11.61 28.70 15.91
N LYS A 601 11.20 28.03 16.96
CA LYS A 601 11.86 26.84 17.53
C LYS A 601 10.89 25.70 17.61
N VAL A 602 11.38 24.48 17.41
CA VAL A 602 10.57 23.27 17.36
C VAL A 602 11.10 22.19 18.31
N LEU A 603 10.19 21.30 18.72
CA LEU A 603 10.55 20.08 19.45
C LEU A 603 10.93 18.96 18.46
N PRO A 604 11.74 17.96 18.88
CA PRO A 604 11.91 16.74 18.10
C PRO A 604 10.60 15.94 18.03
N GLY A 605 10.46 15.16 16.95
CA GLY A 605 9.28 14.34 16.71
C GLY A 605 8.07 15.11 16.22
N PRO A 606 6.92 14.41 16.11
CA PRO A 606 5.74 14.90 15.40
C PRO A 606 4.81 15.80 16.24
N PHE A 607 5.17 16.11 17.49
CA PHE A 607 4.33 16.90 18.38
C PHE A 607 5.09 18.07 18.99
N GLN A 608 4.40 19.21 19.18
CA GLN A 608 4.94 20.36 19.91
C GLN A 608 4.67 20.30 21.43
N ASP A 609 4.22 19.14 21.90
CA ASP A 609 4.10 18.79 23.32
C ASP A 609 4.57 17.34 23.50
N LEU A 610 5.66 17.15 24.23
CA LEU A 610 6.23 15.83 24.53
C LEU A 610 5.61 15.17 25.78
N GLY A 611 4.54 15.76 26.31
CA GLY A 611 3.75 15.16 27.38
C GLY A 611 4.43 15.18 28.74
N LYS A 612 4.08 16.13 29.59
CA LYS A 612 4.41 16.11 31.04
C LYS A 612 3.47 15.18 31.81
N LYS A 613 2.36 14.74 31.21
CA LYS A 613 1.33 13.91 31.82
C LYS A 613 1.33 12.49 31.24
N ASN A 614 1.06 11.50 32.10
CA ASN A 614 0.98 10.09 31.77
C ASN A 614 -0.38 9.72 31.12
N GLU A 615 -0.79 10.39 30.07
CA GLU A 615 -2.09 10.16 29.40
C GLU A 615 -1.88 9.73 27.94
N PHE A 616 -2.68 8.77 27.48
CA PHE A 616 -2.77 8.45 26.05
C PHE A 616 -3.52 9.56 25.32
N ARG A 617 -2.95 10.02 24.21
CA ARG A 617 -3.64 10.92 23.27
C ARG A 617 -4.16 10.12 22.08
N LEU A 618 -5.42 10.32 21.74
CA LEU A 618 -6.01 9.73 20.55
C LEU A 618 -5.36 10.34 19.31
N LEU A 619 -4.92 9.50 18.37
CA LEU A 619 -4.24 9.93 17.14
C LEU A 619 -5.24 10.21 16.01
N PHE A 620 -6.30 9.40 15.95
CA PHE A 620 -7.38 9.53 14.99
C PHE A 620 -8.72 9.33 15.68
N PRO A 621 -9.81 9.91 15.17
CA PRO A 621 -11.14 9.55 15.64
C PRO A 621 -11.37 8.05 15.39
N VAL A 622 -11.93 7.36 16.37
CA VAL A 622 -12.36 5.96 16.21
C VAL A 622 -13.56 5.99 15.26
N MET A 623 -13.42 5.36 14.08
CA MET A 623 -14.55 5.19 13.14
C MET A 623 -15.47 4.07 13.61
#